data_9f4a2f9a1a6c4182ac5e19f841369fb4
#
_entry.id   9f4a2f9a1a6c4182ac5e19f841369fb4
#
_cell.length_a   1.000
_cell.length_b   1.000
_cell.length_c   1.000
_cell.angle_alpha   90.00
_cell.angle_beta   90.00
_cell.angle_gamma   90.00
#
_symmetry.space_group_name_H-M   'P 1'
#
loop_
_entity.id
_entity.type
_entity.pdbx_description
1 polymer ?
#
loop_
_entity_poly.entity_id
_entity_poly.type
_entity_poly.pdbx_seq_one_letter_code
_entity_poly.pdbx_strand_id
1 'polypeptide(L)'
;MKLALLLLLPCAAFAQTPGFEFADVHVSKPGASQSGAPLPDGGFELHGFTLVDLTRFAYGVDDDMIVGGPSWLGTEKYDVIAKAPRGTSDDKARVMLRALLADRFKLVYHIEDKPRPAFALTVGKKVLMKPAEGSDDGECEPKVDPPWITFVCKNLTMASFAEKIHQWAGGYVTHPVVDQTGLKGGYDFTLRWTSRGALESTPDGIGAIDAVDKQLGLKLTAGPQPLPAMVIDSVEKTPTPNAPGVSEKLPDTPTEFEVADVKPSRPDEKTNIRFQPNGRLDAQGVSIKLLMQFAYDSFDDNAIVGQPKWLDQDHFDIIAKASRAVPIDALRVMLQKLLADRFELAVHKEEQPIQVYVLTQGKRVKLEESAGTERAGCSPAFDKGMLMLTCKRTTMAEFVTQIHQFAGGYFDRALVDATELKGSYNFTLSWTPKRNVEGGAPPASVAPAAGPTPVAADPGGLTVFEAIDRQLGLKVETQKRPMPVVVIDHINQVPTEN
;
A
#
# COMPACT_ATOMS: atom_id res chain seq x y z
N MET A 1 -51.15 -49.36 34.16
CA MET A 1 -49.74 -48.97 34.01
C MET A 1 -49.68 -48.07 32.77
N LYS A 2 -49.58 -46.73 32.97
CA LYS A 2 -49.45 -45.76 31.88
C LYS A 2 -47.97 -45.44 31.75
N LEU A 3 -47.36 -45.81 30.64
CA LEU A 3 -45.97 -45.55 30.28
C LEU A 3 -45.88 -44.10 29.75
N ALA A 4 -45.23 -43.22 30.52
CA ALA A 4 -44.94 -41.84 30.06
C ALA A 4 -43.67 -41.88 29.20
N LEU A 5 -43.79 -41.57 27.93
CA LEU A 5 -42.68 -41.44 26.99
C LEU A 5 -42.07 -40.02 27.16
N LEU A 6 -40.92 -39.92 27.81
CA LEU A 6 -40.14 -38.68 27.88
C LEU A 6 -39.45 -38.43 26.51
N LEU A 7 -39.94 -37.46 25.77
CA LEU A 7 -39.27 -36.91 24.58
C LEU A 7 -38.07 -36.05 25.02
N LEU A 8 -36.87 -36.59 24.92
CA LEU A 8 -35.62 -35.81 25.00
C LEU A 8 -35.44 -35.01 23.69
N LEU A 9 -35.75 -33.73 23.75
CA LEU A 9 -35.36 -32.81 22.68
C LEU A 9 -33.84 -32.60 22.76
N PRO A 10 -33.08 -32.83 21.64
CA PRO A 10 -31.68 -32.44 21.65
C PRO A 10 -31.59 -30.91 21.60
N CYS A 11 -31.08 -30.28 22.65
CA CYS A 11 -30.59 -28.91 22.60
C CYS A 11 -29.40 -28.87 21.61
N ALA A 12 -29.67 -28.52 20.37
CA ALA A 12 -28.63 -28.11 19.45
C ALA A 12 -28.03 -26.81 20.02
N ALA A 13 -26.88 -26.91 20.66
CA ALA A 13 -26.07 -25.77 21.03
C ALA A 13 -25.62 -25.15 19.70
N PHE A 14 -26.31 -24.14 19.22
CA PHE A 14 -25.81 -23.26 18.18
C PHE A 14 -24.53 -22.64 18.76
N ALA A 15 -23.37 -23.08 18.29
CA ALA A 15 -22.12 -22.42 18.54
C ALA A 15 -22.29 -20.99 18.00
N GLN A 16 -22.44 -20.02 18.90
CA GLN A 16 -22.54 -18.62 18.52
C GLN A 16 -21.25 -18.24 17.80
N THR A 17 -21.38 -17.82 16.54
CA THR A 17 -20.25 -17.26 15.81
C THR A 17 -19.68 -16.12 16.66
N PRO A 18 -18.36 -16.10 16.93
CA PRO A 18 -17.78 -15.04 17.73
C PRO A 18 -18.05 -13.69 17.06
N GLY A 19 -18.65 -12.76 17.79
CA GLY A 19 -19.01 -11.42 17.33
C GLY A 19 -18.28 -10.34 18.11
N PHE A 20 -18.19 -9.15 17.55
CA PHE A 20 -17.75 -7.97 18.29
C PHE A 20 -18.76 -7.61 19.40
N GLU A 21 -18.26 -7.03 20.50
CA GLU A 21 -19.13 -6.49 21.56
C GLU A 21 -20.06 -5.41 20.99
N PHE A 22 -19.51 -4.60 20.11
CA PHE A 22 -20.24 -3.65 19.24
C PHE A 22 -19.40 -3.31 18.01
N ALA A 23 -20.07 -2.88 16.96
CA ALA A 23 -19.41 -2.38 15.74
C ALA A 23 -20.23 -1.23 15.14
N ASP A 24 -19.54 -0.15 14.83
CA ASP A 24 -20.02 0.96 14.01
C ASP A 24 -19.51 0.79 12.60
N VAL A 25 -20.43 0.82 11.62
CA VAL A 25 -20.10 0.70 10.19
C VAL A 25 -20.91 1.76 9.44
N HIS A 26 -20.20 2.61 8.68
CA HIS A 26 -20.84 3.62 7.86
C HIS A 26 -20.00 3.96 6.62
N VAL A 27 -20.59 4.64 5.65
CA VAL A 27 -19.88 5.15 4.47
C VAL A 27 -18.92 6.25 4.90
N SER A 28 -17.68 6.18 4.44
CA SER A 28 -16.66 7.19 4.74
C SER A 28 -17.01 8.55 4.13
N LYS A 29 -16.47 9.62 4.70
CA LYS A 29 -16.56 10.95 4.11
C LYS A 29 -15.87 10.98 2.74
N PRO A 30 -16.35 11.79 1.78
CA PRO A 30 -15.68 11.98 0.51
C PRO A 30 -14.20 12.38 0.71
N GLY A 31 -13.29 11.75 -0.03
CA GLY A 31 -11.85 12.03 0.08
C GLY A 31 -11.15 11.38 1.27
N ALA A 32 -11.83 10.54 2.08
CA ALA A 32 -11.19 9.85 3.19
C ALA A 32 -9.97 9.05 2.76
N SER A 33 -8.86 9.24 3.45
CA SER A 33 -7.65 8.43 3.28
C SER A 33 -7.79 7.10 4.03
N GLN A 34 -7.17 6.05 3.48
CA GLN A 34 -7.14 4.76 4.17
C GLN A 34 -6.21 4.84 5.38
N SER A 35 -6.74 4.62 6.56
CA SER A 35 -6.00 4.59 7.81
C SER A 35 -6.60 3.61 8.80
N GLY A 36 -5.80 3.11 9.75
CA GLY A 36 -6.30 2.19 10.76
C GLY A 36 -5.43 2.14 12.00
N ALA A 37 -6.05 1.81 13.13
CA ALA A 37 -5.39 1.63 14.41
C ALA A 37 -6.07 0.54 15.23
N PRO A 38 -5.32 -0.19 16.11
CA PRO A 38 -5.91 -1.06 17.11
C PRO A 38 -6.62 -0.23 18.19
N LEU A 39 -7.72 -0.74 18.71
CA LEU A 39 -8.38 -0.17 19.88
C LEU A 39 -7.70 -0.64 21.19
N PRO A 40 -7.73 0.18 22.27
CA PRO A 40 -7.03 -0.10 23.51
C PRO A 40 -7.37 -1.43 24.15
N ASP A 41 -8.63 -1.83 24.10
CA ASP A 41 -9.15 -3.04 24.73
C ASP A 41 -9.44 -4.17 23.74
N GLY A 42 -8.85 -4.12 22.55
CA GLY A 42 -9.08 -5.05 21.45
C GLY A 42 -10.05 -4.51 20.40
N GLY A 43 -10.04 -5.13 19.23
CA GLY A 43 -10.74 -4.62 18.05
C GLY A 43 -9.90 -3.64 17.24
N PHE A 44 -10.55 -2.88 16.38
CA PHE A 44 -9.88 -1.99 15.45
C PHE A 44 -10.75 -0.78 15.07
N GLU A 45 -10.08 0.24 14.62
CA GLU A 45 -10.63 1.46 14.04
C GLU A 45 -10.05 1.58 12.62
N LEU A 46 -10.88 1.42 11.59
CA LEU A 46 -10.51 1.44 10.18
C LEU A 46 -11.29 2.54 9.48
N HIS A 47 -10.61 3.43 8.76
CA HIS A 47 -11.21 4.52 8.01
C HIS A 47 -10.83 4.43 6.54
N GLY A 48 -11.77 4.73 5.63
CA GLY A 48 -11.50 4.80 4.20
C GLY A 48 -11.19 3.46 3.54
N PHE A 49 -11.65 2.33 4.10
CA PHE A 49 -11.43 1.01 3.54
C PHE A 49 -12.53 0.65 2.54
N THR A 50 -12.13 0.13 1.38
CA THR A 50 -13.09 -0.46 0.43
C THR A 50 -13.58 -1.82 0.92
N LEU A 51 -14.69 -2.31 0.37
CA LEU A 51 -15.18 -3.63 0.75
C LEU A 51 -14.24 -4.75 0.28
N VAL A 52 -13.49 -4.54 -0.81
CA VAL A 52 -12.39 -5.42 -1.21
C VAL A 52 -11.30 -5.45 -0.14
N ASP A 53 -10.87 -4.30 0.40
CA ASP A 53 -9.86 -4.23 1.44
C ASP A 53 -10.30 -4.93 2.73
N LEU A 54 -11.56 -4.68 3.16
CA LEU A 54 -12.14 -5.32 4.34
C LEU A 54 -12.24 -6.84 4.16
N THR A 55 -12.61 -7.31 2.96
CA THR A 55 -12.67 -8.73 2.64
C THR A 55 -11.28 -9.36 2.64
N ARG A 56 -10.29 -8.71 2.01
CA ARG A 56 -8.89 -9.16 2.06
C ARG A 56 -8.39 -9.32 3.49
N PHE A 57 -8.61 -8.32 4.30
CA PHE A 57 -8.20 -8.36 5.71
C PHE A 57 -8.90 -9.45 6.49
N ALA A 58 -10.21 -9.61 6.31
CA ALA A 58 -11.02 -10.61 7.00
C ALA A 58 -10.65 -12.05 6.63
N TYR A 59 -10.41 -12.31 5.34
CA TYR A 59 -10.19 -13.67 4.83
C TYR A 59 -8.72 -14.01 4.63
N GLY A 60 -7.82 -13.02 4.68
CA GLY A 60 -6.39 -13.23 4.45
C GLY A 60 -6.07 -13.60 3.01
N VAL A 61 -6.81 -13.05 2.06
CA VAL A 61 -6.68 -13.32 0.63
C VAL A 61 -6.14 -12.09 -0.11
N ASP A 62 -5.53 -12.31 -1.27
CA ASP A 62 -5.10 -11.23 -2.15
C ASP A 62 -6.29 -10.65 -2.95
N ASP A 63 -6.16 -9.43 -3.44
CA ASP A 63 -7.23 -8.75 -4.17
C ASP A 63 -7.60 -9.44 -5.48
N ASP A 64 -6.65 -10.09 -6.15
CA ASP A 64 -6.88 -10.89 -7.36
C ASP A 64 -7.62 -12.21 -7.09
N MET A 65 -7.75 -12.60 -5.82
CA MET A 65 -8.60 -13.72 -5.40
C MET A 65 -10.08 -13.36 -5.29
N ILE A 66 -10.43 -12.08 -5.19
CA ILE A 66 -11.81 -11.61 -5.06
C ILE A 66 -12.31 -11.24 -6.45
N VAL A 67 -13.28 -11.97 -6.95
CA VAL A 67 -13.81 -11.79 -8.30
C VAL A 67 -15.34 -11.68 -8.29
N GLY A 68 -15.91 -11.08 -9.34
CA GLY A 68 -17.35 -10.87 -9.41
C GLY A 68 -17.85 -9.72 -8.54
N GLY A 69 -19.16 -9.66 -8.37
CA GLY A 69 -19.82 -8.59 -7.64
C GLY A 69 -19.88 -7.24 -8.39
N PRO A 70 -20.51 -6.22 -7.78
CA PRO A 70 -20.67 -4.92 -8.41
C PRO A 70 -19.38 -4.09 -8.39
N SER A 71 -19.25 -3.16 -9.34
CA SER A 71 -18.04 -2.35 -9.53
C SER A 71 -17.68 -1.45 -8.34
N TRP A 72 -18.63 -1.05 -7.51
CA TRP A 72 -18.37 -0.19 -6.35
C TRP A 72 -17.59 -0.90 -5.21
N LEU A 73 -17.46 -2.23 -5.20
CA LEU A 73 -16.73 -2.98 -4.17
C LEU A 73 -15.31 -2.46 -3.89
N GLY A 74 -14.60 -2.05 -4.91
CA GLY A 74 -13.24 -1.55 -4.80
C GLY A 74 -13.12 -0.03 -4.84
N THR A 75 -14.20 0.72 -4.82
CA THR A 75 -14.19 2.18 -4.91
C THR A 75 -14.95 2.88 -3.81
N GLU A 76 -16.08 2.30 -3.36
CA GLU A 76 -16.82 2.84 -2.23
C GLU A 76 -16.05 2.57 -0.92
N LYS A 77 -15.92 3.58 -0.09
CA LYS A 77 -15.14 3.53 1.14
C LYS A 77 -16.03 3.51 2.37
N TYR A 78 -15.61 2.78 3.38
CA TYR A 78 -16.33 2.59 4.63
C TYR A 78 -15.39 2.81 5.82
N ASP A 79 -15.98 3.32 6.90
CA ASP A 79 -15.36 3.34 8.21
C ASP A 79 -15.96 2.22 9.05
N VAL A 80 -15.09 1.45 9.70
CA VAL A 80 -15.45 0.31 10.56
C VAL A 80 -14.72 0.45 11.88
N ILE A 81 -15.46 0.68 12.95
CA ILE A 81 -14.92 0.74 14.30
C ILE A 81 -15.57 -0.40 15.10
N ALA A 82 -14.79 -1.39 15.47
CA ALA A 82 -15.29 -2.62 16.06
C ALA A 82 -14.51 -3.01 17.31
N LYS A 83 -15.19 -3.17 18.43
CA LYS A 83 -14.59 -3.61 19.69
C LYS A 83 -14.75 -5.12 19.86
N ALA A 84 -13.63 -5.81 20.01
CA ALA A 84 -13.60 -7.24 20.34
C ALA A 84 -13.51 -7.47 21.87
N PRO A 85 -13.94 -8.62 22.37
CA PRO A 85 -13.69 -9.02 23.75
C PRO A 85 -12.19 -9.02 24.08
N ARG A 86 -11.82 -8.69 25.30
CA ARG A 86 -10.43 -8.67 25.75
C ARG A 86 -9.74 -10.02 25.52
N GLY A 87 -8.50 -9.97 25.03
CA GLY A 87 -7.71 -11.17 24.72
C GLY A 87 -8.11 -11.89 23.43
N THR A 88 -8.89 -11.24 22.57
CA THR A 88 -9.16 -11.75 21.22
C THR A 88 -7.88 -11.76 20.40
N SER A 89 -7.51 -12.91 19.85
CA SER A 89 -6.39 -13.03 18.91
C SER A 89 -6.76 -12.46 17.54
N ASP A 90 -5.75 -12.11 16.73
CA ASP A 90 -5.95 -11.59 15.37
C ASP A 90 -6.80 -12.53 14.51
N ASP A 91 -6.58 -13.84 14.60
CA ASP A 91 -7.38 -14.83 13.85
C ASP A 91 -8.85 -14.80 14.26
N LYS A 92 -9.13 -14.67 15.56
CA LYS A 92 -10.51 -14.53 16.07
C LYS A 92 -11.13 -13.21 15.61
N ALA A 93 -10.38 -12.12 15.65
CA ALA A 93 -10.83 -10.82 15.16
C ALA A 93 -11.19 -10.87 13.66
N ARG A 94 -10.40 -11.59 12.83
CA ARG A 94 -10.72 -11.84 11.43
C ARG A 94 -12.02 -12.63 11.25
N VAL A 95 -12.24 -13.66 12.06
CA VAL A 95 -13.50 -14.44 12.03
C VAL A 95 -14.70 -13.54 12.39
N MET A 96 -14.55 -12.67 13.41
CA MET A 96 -15.57 -11.69 13.77
C MET A 96 -15.85 -10.70 12.65
N LEU A 97 -14.79 -10.25 11.93
CA LEU A 97 -14.96 -9.35 10.79
C LEU A 97 -15.70 -10.03 9.65
N ARG A 98 -15.44 -11.31 9.36
CA ARG A 98 -16.23 -12.09 8.37
C ARG A 98 -17.71 -12.08 8.71
N ALA A 99 -18.04 -12.35 9.98
CA ALA A 99 -19.42 -12.33 10.46
C ALA A 99 -20.04 -10.91 10.32
N LEU A 100 -19.26 -9.88 10.63
CA LEU A 100 -19.69 -8.48 10.49
C LEU A 100 -19.99 -8.13 9.03
N LEU A 101 -19.12 -8.52 8.09
CA LEU A 101 -19.33 -8.28 6.66
C LEU A 101 -20.57 -9.01 6.14
N ALA A 102 -20.77 -10.26 6.55
CA ALA A 102 -21.98 -11.03 6.20
C ALA A 102 -23.26 -10.40 6.76
N ASP A 103 -23.22 -9.90 8.01
CA ASP A 103 -24.38 -9.27 8.63
C ASP A 103 -24.67 -7.88 8.08
N ARG A 104 -23.65 -7.02 7.96
CA ARG A 104 -23.83 -5.60 7.65
C ARG A 104 -23.99 -5.32 6.17
N PHE A 105 -23.26 -6.05 5.33
CA PHE A 105 -23.28 -5.90 3.87
C PHE A 105 -24.00 -7.04 3.16
N LYS A 106 -24.55 -8.02 3.90
CA LYS A 106 -25.17 -9.21 3.34
C LYS A 106 -24.25 -9.91 2.34
N LEU A 107 -22.94 -9.92 2.65
CA LEU A 107 -21.92 -10.52 1.80
C LEU A 107 -22.11 -12.04 1.71
N VAL A 108 -22.39 -12.52 0.51
CA VAL A 108 -22.47 -13.95 0.16
C VAL A 108 -21.46 -14.24 -0.94
N TYR A 109 -20.72 -15.32 -0.79
CA TYR A 109 -19.70 -15.75 -1.74
C TYR A 109 -19.58 -17.26 -1.79
N HIS A 110 -18.97 -17.78 -2.84
CA HIS A 110 -18.49 -19.17 -2.93
C HIS A 110 -17.06 -19.22 -3.45
N ILE A 111 -16.42 -20.37 -3.32
CA ILE A 111 -15.06 -20.60 -3.86
C ILE A 111 -15.20 -21.40 -5.15
N GLU A 112 -14.59 -20.90 -6.23
CA GLU A 112 -14.56 -21.54 -7.54
C GLU A 112 -13.20 -21.30 -8.20
N ASP A 113 -12.69 -22.28 -8.95
CA ASP A 113 -11.47 -22.11 -9.72
C ASP A 113 -11.71 -21.17 -10.91
N LYS A 114 -10.99 -20.05 -10.93
CA LYS A 114 -11.04 -19.05 -12.00
C LYS A 114 -9.65 -18.85 -12.62
N PRO A 115 -9.58 -18.53 -13.92
CA PRO A 115 -8.31 -18.12 -14.52
C PRO A 115 -7.75 -16.87 -13.81
N ARG A 116 -6.62 -17.03 -13.10
CA ARG A 116 -5.96 -15.97 -12.39
C ARG A 116 -4.49 -15.85 -12.83
N PRO A 117 -3.88 -14.65 -12.81
CA PRO A 117 -2.46 -14.50 -13.10
C PRO A 117 -1.62 -15.39 -12.18
N ALA A 118 -0.82 -16.27 -12.78
CA ALA A 118 0.04 -17.20 -12.05
C ALA A 118 1.21 -17.63 -12.94
N PHE A 119 2.14 -18.38 -12.36
CA PHE A 119 3.15 -19.11 -13.11
C PHE A 119 2.83 -20.60 -13.15
N ALA A 120 2.93 -21.22 -14.32
CA ALA A 120 2.96 -22.66 -14.43
C ALA A 120 4.40 -23.16 -14.26
N LEU A 121 4.64 -24.07 -13.31
CA LEU A 121 5.90 -24.78 -13.16
C LEU A 121 5.81 -26.08 -13.95
N THR A 122 6.60 -26.23 -14.98
CA THR A 122 6.57 -27.39 -15.87
C THR A 122 7.99 -28.01 -16.03
N VAL A 123 8.07 -29.24 -16.50
CA VAL A 123 9.35 -29.86 -16.83
C VAL A 123 9.92 -29.25 -18.12
N GLY A 124 11.18 -28.86 -18.10
CA GLY A 124 11.94 -28.40 -19.25
C GLY A 124 12.42 -29.58 -20.12
N LYS A 125 13.52 -29.42 -20.84
CA LYS A 125 14.08 -30.49 -21.69
C LYS A 125 14.56 -31.70 -20.90
N LYS A 126 15.10 -31.50 -19.70
CA LYS A 126 15.64 -32.53 -18.84
C LYS A 126 15.63 -32.05 -17.38
N VAL A 127 15.12 -32.86 -16.47
CA VAL A 127 15.21 -32.61 -15.03
C VAL A 127 16.69 -32.76 -14.60
N LEU A 128 17.21 -31.76 -13.89
CA LEU A 128 18.60 -31.71 -13.43
C LEU A 128 18.73 -31.93 -11.91
N MET A 129 17.61 -32.14 -11.23
CA MET A 129 17.54 -32.44 -9.80
C MET A 129 17.75 -33.95 -9.54
N LYS A 130 18.19 -34.26 -8.34
CA LYS A 130 18.33 -35.66 -7.91
C LYS A 130 17.07 -36.10 -7.16
N PRO A 131 16.42 -37.22 -7.53
CA PRO A 131 15.37 -37.80 -6.68
C PRO A 131 15.95 -38.09 -5.29
N ALA A 132 15.22 -37.71 -4.25
CA ALA A 132 15.58 -37.98 -2.88
C ALA A 132 14.98 -39.29 -2.39
N GLU A 133 15.67 -39.95 -1.46
CA GLU A 133 15.19 -41.11 -0.74
C GLU A 133 14.60 -40.62 0.61
N GLY A 134 13.28 -40.68 0.75
CA GLY A 134 12.59 -40.26 1.99
C GLY A 134 11.09 -40.04 1.79
N SER A 135 10.34 -40.08 2.87
CA SER A 135 8.89 -39.90 2.87
C SER A 135 8.46 -38.56 3.48
N ASP A 136 9.36 -37.81 4.11
CA ASP A 136 9.03 -36.57 4.81
C ASP A 136 9.17 -35.35 3.88
N ASP A 137 8.32 -34.34 4.11
CA ASP A 137 8.45 -33.06 3.42
C ASP A 137 9.78 -32.42 3.76
N GLY A 138 10.57 -32.16 2.71
CA GLY A 138 11.93 -31.70 2.85
C GLY A 138 12.03 -30.23 3.24
N GLU A 139 13.23 -29.89 3.67
CA GLU A 139 13.59 -28.55 4.09
C GLU A 139 14.56 -27.89 3.13
N CYS A 140 14.56 -26.54 3.11
CA CYS A 140 15.53 -25.75 2.37
C CYS A 140 16.23 -24.77 3.30
N GLU A 141 17.56 -24.77 3.24
CA GLU A 141 18.39 -23.84 3.97
C GLU A 141 18.74 -22.63 3.09
N PRO A 142 18.35 -21.41 3.47
CA PRO A 142 18.75 -20.21 2.76
C PRO A 142 20.19 -19.83 3.11
N LYS A 143 20.95 -19.43 2.09
CA LYS A 143 22.27 -18.78 2.23
C LYS A 143 22.25 -17.49 1.43
N VAL A 144 22.36 -16.37 2.13
CA VAL A 144 22.41 -15.05 1.51
C VAL A 144 23.83 -14.52 1.58
N ASP A 145 24.47 -14.44 0.41
CA ASP A 145 25.79 -13.86 0.22
C ASP A 145 25.69 -12.82 -0.90
N PRO A 146 25.37 -11.57 -0.57
CA PRO A 146 25.09 -10.55 -1.59
C PRO A 146 26.20 -10.45 -2.63
N PRO A 147 25.83 -10.36 -3.93
CA PRO A 147 24.47 -10.19 -4.47
C PRO A 147 23.66 -11.49 -4.68
N TRP A 148 24.17 -12.62 -4.20
CA TRP A 148 23.62 -13.95 -4.44
C TRP A 148 22.67 -14.40 -3.33
N ILE A 149 21.62 -15.10 -3.75
CA ILE A 149 20.66 -15.79 -2.90
C ILE A 149 20.72 -17.28 -3.31
N THR A 150 20.95 -18.16 -2.35
CA THR A 150 21.08 -19.61 -2.59
C THR A 150 20.15 -20.35 -1.64
N PHE A 151 19.43 -21.34 -2.15
CA PHE A 151 18.68 -22.30 -1.36
C PHE A 151 19.23 -23.70 -1.61
N VAL A 152 19.57 -24.41 -0.55
CA VAL A 152 19.98 -25.82 -0.58
C VAL A 152 18.79 -26.63 -0.06
N CYS A 153 18.14 -27.35 -0.95
CA CYS A 153 16.94 -28.11 -0.64
C CYS A 153 17.23 -29.61 -0.63
N LYS A 154 16.66 -30.30 0.35
CA LYS A 154 16.70 -31.76 0.47
C LYS A 154 15.29 -32.29 0.56
N ASN A 155 15.01 -33.33 -0.22
CA ASN A 155 13.73 -34.04 -0.25
C ASN A 155 12.50 -33.13 -0.45
N LEU A 156 12.64 -32.04 -1.20
CA LEU A 156 11.53 -31.09 -1.42
C LEU A 156 10.63 -31.57 -2.57
N THR A 157 9.32 -31.61 -2.32
CA THR A 157 8.34 -31.91 -3.38
C THR A 157 8.15 -30.71 -4.32
N MET A 158 7.71 -30.94 -5.57
CA MET A 158 7.49 -29.86 -6.52
C MET A 158 6.29 -28.98 -6.13
N ALA A 159 5.31 -29.53 -5.46
CA ALA A 159 4.21 -28.76 -4.89
C ALA A 159 4.71 -27.78 -3.82
N SER A 160 5.53 -28.24 -2.86
CA SER A 160 6.16 -27.39 -1.85
C SER A 160 7.14 -26.38 -2.46
N PHE A 161 7.87 -26.77 -3.50
CA PHE A 161 8.73 -25.84 -4.24
C PHE A 161 7.93 -24.71 -4.90
N ALA A 162 6.81 -25.04 -5.54
CA ALA A 162 5.92 -24.06 -6.17
C ALA A 162 5.38 -23.01 -5.18
N GLU A 163 4.97 -23.46 -3.99
CA GLU A 163 4.54 -22.53 -2.92
C GLU A 163 5.67 -21.61 -2.44
N LYS A 164 6.87 -22.19 -2.22
CA LYS A 164 7.99 -21.49 -1.61
C LYS A 164 8.70 -20.52 -2.58
N ILE A 165 8.81 -20.84 -3.87
CA ILE A 165 9.58 -20.04 -4.84
C ILE A 165 8.98 -18.63 -5.03
N HIS A 166 7.66 -18.49 -4.90
CA HIS A 166 7.00 -17.20 -4.91
C HIS A 166 7.49 -16.31 -3.75
N GLN A 167 7.63 -16.87 -2.55
CA GLN A 167 8.09 -16.13 -1.37
C GLN A 167 9.61 -15.83 -1.46
N TRP A 168 10.41 -16.80 -1.92
CA TRP A 168 11.87 -16.67 -2.01
C TRP A 168 12.33 -15.70 -3.08
N ALA A 169 11.65 -15.71 -4.21
CA ALA A 169 12.02 -14.96 -5.41
C ALA A 169 10.93 -13.93 -5.82
N GLY A 170 10.22 -13.33 -4.87
CA GLY A 170 9.11 -12.40 -5.11
C GLY A 170 9.46 -11.20 -6.00
N GLY A 171 10.74 -10.83 -6.10
CA GLY A 171 11.20 -9.83 -7.08
C GLY A 171 11.12 -10.31 -8.54
N TYR A 172 11.03 -11.61 -8.80
CA TYR A 172 10.95 -12.24 -10.13
C TYR A 172 9.64 -12.98 -10.34
N VAL A 173 9.18 -13.72 -9.32
CA VAL A 173 7.97 -14.54 -9.33
C VAL A 173 6.89 -13.78 -8.55
N THR A 174 6.19 -12.90 -9.24
CA THR A 174 5.25 -11.93 -8.64
C THR A 174 3.84 -12.47 -8.38
N HIS A 175 3.56 -13.67 -8.85
CA HIS A 175 2.26 -14.33 -8.73
C HIS A 175 2.43 -15.77 -8.23
N PRO A 176 1.37 -16.41 -7.72
CA PRO A 176 1.41 -17.80 -7.31
C PRO A 176 1.96 -18.74 -8.39
N VAL A 177 2.54 -19.84 -7.97
CA VAL A 177 3.07 -20.85 -8.89
C VAL A 177 2.25 -22.12 -8.75
N VAL A 178 1.81 -22.67 -9.88
CA VAL A 178 1.05 -23.92 -9.95
C VAL A 178 2.00 -25.02 -10.42
N ASP A 179 2.13 -26.09 -9.63
CA ASP A 179 2.89 -27.27 -10.03
C ASP A 179 2.15 -28.06 -11.12
N GLN A 180 2.70 -28.06 -12.31
CA GLN A 180 2.26 -28.84 -13.46
C GLN A 180 3.39 -29.77 -13.96
N THR A 181 4.40 -30.07 -13.12
CA THR A 181 5.52 -30.90 -13.50
C THR A 181 5.13 -32.38 -13.63
N GLY A 182 4.14 -32.82 -12.88
CA GLY A 182 3.78 -34.23 -12.74
C GLY A 182 4.83 -35.10 -12.03
N LEU A 183 5.89 -34.48 -11.52
CA LEU A 183 6.98 -35.17 -10.80
C LEU A 183 6.49 -35.64 -9.43
N LYS A 184 6.82 -36.88 -9.08
CA LYS A 184 6.43 -37.51 -7.81
C LYS A 184 7.62 -37.59 -6.86
N GLY A 185 7.34 -37.54 -5.55
CA GLY A 185 8.37 -37.60 -4.49
C GLY A 185 9.14 -36.31 -4.31
N GLY A 186 10.18 -36.37 -3.47
CA GLY A 186 11.05 -35.25 -3.18
C GLY A 186 12.32 -35.24 -4.03
N TYR A 187 12.94 -34.10 -4.12
CA TYR A 187 14.16 -33.86 -4.87
C TYR A 187 15.19 -33.10 -4.06
N ASP A 188 16.46 -33.47 -4.25
CA ASP A 188 17.60 -32.74 -3.73
C ASP A 188 18.12 -31.81 -4.82
N PHE A 189 18.28 -30.51 -4.48
CA PHE A 189 18.84 -29.54 -5.42
C PHE A 189 19.41 -28.32 -4.70
N THR A 190 20.19 -27.56 -5.43
CA THR A 190 20.62 -26.22 -5.04
C THR A 190 20.15 -25.26 -6.11
N LEU A 191 19.51 -24.17 -5.68
CA LEU A 191 19.06 -23.10 -6.56
C LEU A 191 19.70 -21.79 -6.13
N ARG A 192 20.40 -21.14 -7.07
CA ARG A 192 21.14 -19.90 -6.81
C ARG A 192 20.81 -18.85 -7.86
N TRP A 193 20.49 -17.65 -7.40
CA TRP A 193 20.22 -16.51 -8.30
C TRP A 193 20.76 -15.21 -7.70
N THR A 194 20.80 -14.16 -8.53
CA THR A 194 21.16 -12.80 -8.13
C THR A 194 19.91 -12.06 -7.71
N SER A 195 19.96 -11.26 -6.64
CA SER A 195 18.85 -10.38 -6.28
C SER A 195 18.51 -9.44 -7.44
N ARG A 196 17.23 -9.14 -7.67
CA ARG A 196 16.77 -8.36 -8.84
C ARG A 196 17.46 -6.99 -8.93
N GLY A 197 17.63 -6.31 -7.81
CA GLY A 197 18.29 -5.00 -7.78
C GLY A 197 19.78 -5.02 -8.10
N ALA A 198 20.45 -6.18 -7.99
CA ALA A 198 21.87 -6.34 -8.28
C ALA A 198 22.15 -7.07 -9.60
N LEU A 199 21.12 -7.54 -10.31
CA LEU A 199 21.29 -8.39 -11.50
C LEU A 199 22.13 -7.72 -12.58
N GLU A 200 21.87 -6.45 -12.88
CA GLU A 200 22.58 -5.71 -13.95
C GLU A 200 24.03 -5.36 -13.58
N SER A 201 24.33 -5.24 -12.30
CA SER A 201 25.66 -4.88 -11.78
C SER A 201 26.52 -6.11 -11.40
N THR A 202 25.96 -7.32 -11.47
CA THR A 202 26.66 -8.55 -11.10
C THR A 202 27.19 -9.26 -12.33
N PRO A 203 28.53 -9.40 -12.50
CA PRO A 203 29.10 -10.27 -13.53
C PRO A 203 28.54 -11.69 -13.39
N ASP A 204 28.13 -12.29 -14.50
CA ASP A 204 27.51 -13.62 -14.55
C ASP A 204 26.22 -13.77 -13.71
N GLY A 205 25.59 -12.64 -13.36
CA GLY A 205 24.31 -12.62 -12.64
C GLY A 205 23.22 -13.37 -13.40
N ILE A 206 22.39 -14.12 -12.68
CA ILE A 206 21.27 -14.89 -13.25
C ILE A 206 19.98 -14.57 -12.47
N GLY A 207 18.89 -14.28 -13.17
CA GLY A 207 17.57 -14.10 -12.55
C GLY A 207 16.98 -15.42 -12.08
N ALA A 208 16.06 -15.38 -11.10
CA ALA A 208 15.49 -16.60 -10.51
C ALA A 208 14.77 -17.49 -11.54
N ILE A 209 14.03 -16.91 -12.50
CA ILE A 209 13.33 -17.68 -13.54
C ILE A 209 14.31 -18.46 -14.42
N ASP A 210 15.38 -17.81 -14.86
CA ASP A 210 16.43 -18.45 -15.64
C ASP A 210 17.22 -19.47 -14.82
N ALA A 211 17.40 -19.21 -13.53
CA ALA A 211 18.07 -20.14 -12.62
C ALA A 211 17.27 -21.45 -12.48
N VAL A 212 15.95 -21.37 -12.37
CA VAL A 212 15.05 -22.53 -12.33
C VAL A 212 15.21 -23.36 -13.62
N ASP A 213 15.25 -22.73 -14.79
CA ASP A 213 15.45 -23.48 -16.05
C ASP A 213 16.85 -24.09 -16.15
N LYS A 214 17.90 -23.31 -15.92
CA LYS A 214 19.28 -23.76 -16.15
C LYS A 214 19.82 -24.71 -15.09
N GLN A 215 19.38 -24.58 -13.83
CA GLN A 215 19.91 -25.37 -12.71
C GLN A 215 19.02 -26.55 -12.34
N LEU A 216 17.68 -26.41 -12.48
CA LEU A 216 16.74 -27.48 -12.12
C LEU A 216 16.17 -28.21 -13.35
N GLY A 217 16.24 -27.60 -14.52
CA GLY A 217 15.64 -28.13 -15.74
C GLY A 217 14.10 -28.03 -15.72
N LEU A 218 13.59 -27.06 -14.97
CA LEU A 218 12.16 -26.73 -14.89
C LEU A 218 11.90 -25.39 -15.55
N LYS A 219 10.66 -25.11 -15.90
CA LYS A 219 10.25 -23.83 -16.52
C LYS A 219 9.16 -23.16 -15.70
N LEU A 220 9.32 -21.86 -15.49
CA LEU A 220 8.29 -20.97 -14.95
C LEU A 220 7.73 -20.13 -16.09
N THR A 221 6.48 -20.36 -16.46
CA THR A 221 5.80 -19.64 -17.54
C THR A 221 4.64 -18.84 -16.96
N ALA A 222 4.68 -17.51 -17.11
CA ALA A 222 3.61 -16.63 -16.67
C ALA A 222 2.37 -16.80 -17.58
N GLY A 223 1.20 -16.85 -16.97
CA GLY A 223 -0.06 -16.94 -17.69
C GLY A 223 -1.23 -17.24 -16.75
N PRO A 224 -2.46 -17.15 -17.24
CA PRO A 224 -3.63 -17.46 -16.42
C PRO A 224 -3.66 -18.97 -16.08
N GLN A 225 -3.83 -19.27 -14.79
CA GLN A 225 -4.01 -20.64 -14.30
C GLN A 225 -5.33 -20.75 -13.52
N PRO A 226 -6.01 -21.92 -13.56
CA PRO A 226 -7.16 -22.15 -12.71
C PRO A 226 -6.68 -22.18 -11.25
N LEU A 227 -7.11 -21.21 -10.48
CA LEU A 227 -6.79 -21.06 -9.05
C LEU A 227 -8.06 -20.73 -8.27
N PRO A 228 -8.17 -21.16 -7.02
CA PRO A 228 -9.29 -20.80 -6.16
C PRO A 228 -9.48 -19.29 -6.11
N ALA A 229 -10.70 -18.84 -6.36
CA ALA A 229 -11.14 -17.46 -6.25
C ALA A 229 -12.40 -17.38 -5.38
N MET A 230 -12.52 -16.30 -4.62
CA MET A 230 -13.73 -15.95 -3.89
C MET A 230 -14.65 -15.18 -4.83
N VAL A 231 -15.69 -15.86 -5.31
CA VAL A 231 -16.68 -15.27 -6.21
C VAL A 231 -17.78 -14.64 -5.36
N ILE A 232 -17.96 -13.32 -5.49
CA ILE A 232 -19.01 -12.61 -4.77
C ILE A 232 -20.34 -12.82 -5.46
N ASP A 233 -21.27 -13.52 -4.78
CA ASP A 233 -22.62 -13.83 -5.29
C ASP A 233 -23.58 -12.67 -5.10
N SER A 234 -23.56 -12.06 -3.90
CA SER A 234 -24.38 -10.90 -3.57
C SER A 234 -23.77 -10.08 -2.47
N VAL A 235 -24.01 -8.77 -2.51
CA VAL A 235 -23.55 -7.83 -1.50
C VAL A 235 -24.37 -6.53 -1.59
N GLU A 236 -24.67 -5.93 -0.45
CA GLU A 236 -25.36 -4.65 -0.37
C GLU A 236 -24.39 -3.48 -0.22
N LYS A 237 -24.59 -2.39 -1.00
CA LYS A 237 -23.75 -1.19 -0.95
C LYS A 237 -23.90 -0.43 0.37
N THR A 238 -25.14 -0.31 0.85
CA THR A 238 -25.45 0.40 2.10
C THR A 238 -25.44 -0.59 3.25
N PRO A 239 -24.54 -0.44 4.25
CA PRO A 239 -24.54 -1.34 5.39
C PRO A 239 -25.84 -1.21 6.19
N THR A 240 -26.32 -2.30 6.78
CA THR A 240 -27.45 -2.25 7.68
C THR A 240 -27.20 -1.26 8.83
N PRO A 241 -28.21 -0.54 9.33
CA PRO A 241 -28.02 0.47 10.37
C PRO A 241 -27.31 -0.08 11.62
N ASN A 242 -26.52 0.76 12.26
CA ASN A 242 -25.91 0.44 13.55
C ASN A 242 -26.98 0.25 14.62
N ALA A 243 -26.73 -0.61 15.57
CA ALA A 243 -27.60 -0.75 16.73
C ALA A 243 -27.68 0.58 17.51
N PRO A 244 -28.82 0.94 18.11
CA PRO A 244 -28.94 2.16 18.91
C PRO A 244 -27.88 2.23 20.01
N GLY A 245 -27.28 3.42 20.21
CA GLY A 245 -26.29 3.68 21.25
C GLY A 245 -24.89 3.08 20.97
N VAL A 246 -24.60 2.61 19.76
CA VAL A 246 -23.25 2.13 19.40
C VAL A 246 -22.24 3.27 19.39
N SER A 247 -22.57 4.40 18.80
CA SER A 247 -21.68 5.58 18.74
C SER A 247 -21.26 6.08 20.13
N GLU A 248 -22.14 5.98 21.11
CA GLU A 248 -21.88 6.38 22.50
C GLU A 248 -20.92 5.43 23.23
N LYS A 249 -20.73 4.22 22.72
CA LYS A 249 -19.84 3.19 23.29
C LYS A 249 -18.44 3.21 22.67
N LEU A 250 -18.27 3.95 21.59
CA LEU A 250 -16.97 4.07 20.96
C LEU A 250 -16.05 4.90 21.85
N PRO A 251 -14.75 4.54 21.93
CA PRO A 251 -13.79 5.39 22.61
C PRO A 251 -13.63 6.70 21.84
N ASP A 252 -13.67 7.82 22.53
CA ASP A 252 -13.39 9.12 21.93
C ASP A 252 -12.02 9.09 21.22
N THR A 253 -11.97 9.64 20.02
CA THR A 253 -10.71 9.83 19.32
C THR A 253 -9.98 10.99 19.97
N PRO A 254 -8.77 10.76 20.55
CA PRO A 254 -8.01 11.84 21.14
C PRO A 254 -7.73 12.95 20.12
N THR A 255 -7.83 14.20 20.55
CA THR A 255 -7.57 15.38 19.72
C THR A 255 -6.26 16.10 20.08
N GLU A 256 -5.57 15.63 21.14
CA GLU A 256 -4.31 16.14 21.62
C GLU A 256 -3.37 15.02 22.05
N PHE A 257 -2.07 15.29 22.07
CA PHE A 257 -1.10 14.35 22.62
C PHE A 257 -1.15 14.39 24.15
N GLU A 258 -1.03 13.21 24.76
CA GLU A 258 -0.95 13.06 26.22
C GLU A 258 0.35 13.65 26.75
N VAL A 259 1.45 13.47 25.98
CA VAL A 259 2.78 14.01 26.30
C VAL A 259 3.41 14.52 25.02
N ALA A 260 4.02 15.70 25.08
CA ALA A 260 4.79 16.25 23.99
C ALA A 260 6.00 17.04 24.51
N ASP A 261 7.19 16.76 23.94
CA ASP A 261 8.42 17.50 24.13
C ASP A 261 8.79 18.19 22.80
N VAL A 262 9.04 19.49 22.85
CA VAL A 262 9.41 20.32 21.70
C VAL A 262 10.64 21.11 22.06
N LYS A 263 11.72 20.98 21.28
CA LYS A 263 12.97 21.72 21.51
C LYS A 263 13.65 22.08 20.18
N PRO A 264 14.46 23.14 20.12
CA PRO A 264 15.29 23.43 18.96
C PRO A 264 16.22 22.26 18.63
N SER A 265 16.38 21.96 17.36
CA SER A 265 17.30 20.92 16.87
C SER A 265 18.76 21.41 16.90
N ARG A 266 19.69 20.46 16.88
CA ARG A 266 21.08 20.73 16.65
C ARG A 266 21.33 21.17 15.20
N PRO A 267 22.33 22.04 14.93
CA PRO A 267 22.54 22.58 13.57
C PRO A 267 22.77 21.56 12.47
N ASP A 268 23.30 20.37 12.80
CA ASP A 268 23.62 19.30 11.83
C ASP A 268 22.66 18.10 11.90
N GLU A 269 21.53 18.25 12.58
CA GLU A 269 20.53 17.17 12.70
C GLU A 269 19.89 16.89 11.35
N LYS A 270 19.85 15.58 10.97
CA LYS A 270 19.20 15.18 9.74
C LYS A 270 17.69 15.16 9.93
N THR A 271 16.97 15.72 8.98
CA THR A 271 15.50 15.67 8.97
C THR A 271 15.01 14.24 8.91
N ASN A 272 14.23 13.87 9.91
CA ASN A 272 13.56 12.57 10.00
C ASN A 272 12.22 12.75 10.72
N ILE A 273 11.15 12.18 10.14
CA ILE A 273 9.82 12.20 10.75
C ILE A 273 9.23 10.81 10.68
N ARG A 274 8.72 10.31 11.81
CA ARG A 274 8.11 8.98 11.92
C ARG A 274 6.82 9.05 12.71
N PHE A 275 5.75 8.60 12.07
CA PHE A 275 4.48 8.33 12.73
C PHE A 275 4.39 6.83 12.99
N GLN A 276 4.30 6.47 14.26
CA GLN A 276 4.24 5.07 14.66
C GLN A 276 2.79 4.64 14.90
N PRO A 277 2.44 3.37 14.60
CA PRO A 277 1.06 2.86 14.76
C PRO A 277 0.51 2.95 16.20
N ASN A 278 1.41 3.07 17.20
CA ASN A 278 1.03 3.22 18.61
C ASN A 278 0.67 4.66 19.01
N GLY A 279 0.49 5.56 18.06
CA GLY A 279 0.14 6.95 18.30
C GLY A 279 1.32 7.85 18.68
N ARG A 280 2.58 7.41 18.41
CA ARG A 280 3.78 8.20 18.69
C ARG A 280 4.26 8.94 17.44
N LEU A 281 4.62 10.20 17.62
CA LEU A 281 5.35 11.04 16.67
C LEU A 281 6.78 11.22 17.16
N ASP A 282 7.76 10.85 16.33
CA ASP A 282 9.18 11.17 16.49
C ASP A 282 9.61 12.01 15.27
N ALA A 283 9.92 13.26 15.49
CA ALA A 283 10.41 14.19 14.48
C ALA A 283 11.74 14.79 14.93
N GLN A 284 12.74 14.75 14.09
CA GLN A 284 14.09 15.27 14.35
C GLN A 284 14.51 16.18 13.20
N GLY A 285 15.11 17.33 13.49
CA GLY A 285 15.57 18.25 12.48
C GLY A 285 14.48 18.71 11.52
N VAL A 286 13.24 18.90 11.99
CA VAL A 286 12.08 19.25 11.14
C VAL A 286 11.75 20.74 11.24
N SER A 287 11.47 21.37 10.10
CA SER A 287 10.98 22.75 10.08
C SER A 287 9.48 22.80 10.44
N ILE A 288 9.05 23.93 10.99
CA ILE A 288 7.62 24.15 11.29
C ILE A 288 6.79 24.09 10.00
N LYS A 289 7.34 24.57 8.89
CA LYS A 289 6.69 24.45 7.56
C LYS A 289 6.35 22.99 7.23
N LEU A 290 7.32 22.08 7.38
CA LEU A 290 7.10 20.64 7.11
C LEU A 290 6.06 20.03 8.04
N LEU A 291 6.07 20.43 9.32
CA LEU A 291 5.05 19.98 10.28
C LEU A 291 3.67 20.49 9.93
N MET A 292 3.56 21.74 9.47
CA MET A 292 2.29 22.32 9.00
C MET A 292 1.80 21.60 7.73
N GLN A 293 2.69 21.34 6.77
CA GLN A 293 2.34 20.59 5.56
C GLN A 293 1.74 19.22 5.90
N PHE A 294 2.31 18.53 6.88
CA PHE A 294 1.77 17.26 7.36
C PHE A 294 0.46 17.45 8.13
N ALA A 295 0.39 18.40 9.08
CA ALA A 295 -0.77 18.64 9.91
C ALA A 295 -2.01 19.03 9.11
N TYR A 296 -1.84 19.81 8.06
CA TYR A 296 -2.93 20.28 7.20
C TYR A 296 -3.08 19.50 5.90
N ASP A 297 -2.33 18.39 5.74
CA ASP A 297 -2.34 17.53 4.55
C ASP A 297 -2.10 18.31 3.25
N SER A 298 -1.14 19.22 3.28
CA SER A 298 -0.86 20.13 2.18
C SER A 298 0.65 20.21 1.92
N PHE A 299 1.12 19.41 0.97
CA PHE A 299 2.53 19.37 0.55
C PHE A 299 2.84 20.35 -0.61
N ASP A 300 1.89 21.20 -0.97
CA ASP A 300 2.10 22.30 -1.90
C ASP A 300 2.77 23.47 -1.16
N ASP A 301 3.93 23.89 -1.63
CA ASP A 301 4.68 25.00 -1.05
C ASP A 301 3.91 26.34 -1.09
N ASN A 302 2.94 26.48 -1.98
CA ASN A 302 2.10 27.66 -2.15
C ASN A 302 0.79 27.60 -1.34
N ALA A 303 0.47 26.47 -0.75
CA ALA A 303 -0.77 26.29 -0.02
C ALA A 303 -0.70 26.72 1.45
N ILE A 304 0.49 27.10 1.96
CA ILE A 304 0.65 27.76 3.24
C ILE A 304 1.08 29.21 2.97
N VAL A 305 0.24 30.16 3.34
CA VAL A 305 0.40 31.60 3.04
C VAL A 305 0.70 32.40 4.31
N GLY A 306 1.40 33.52 4.18
CA GLY A 306 1.76 34.36 5.32
C GLY A 306 2.99 33.86 6.11
N GLN A 307 3.83 33.03 5.48
CA GLN A 307 4.97 32.38 6.12
C GLN A 307 6.08 33.39 6.47
N PRO A 308 6.48 33.53 7.75
CA PRO A 308 7.73 34.19 8.09
C PRO A 308 8.92 33.34 7.60
N LYS A 309 10.03 33.99 7.24
CA LYS A 309 11.21 33.31 6.66
C LYS A 309 11.80 32.21 7.55
N TRP A 310 11.71 32.36 8.86
CA TRP A 310 12.25 31.40 9.81
C TRP A 310 11.47 30.07 9.83
N LEU A 311 10.25 30.05 9.33
CA LEU A 311 9.37 28.86 9.35
C LEU A 311 9.99 27.64 8.67
N ASP A 312 10.84 27.87 7.67
CA ASP A 312 11.55 26.82 6.91
C ASP A 312 13.03 26.71 7.31
N GLN A 313 13.57 27.70 8.04
CA GLN A 313 14.98 27.76 8.42
C GLN A 313 15.26 27.19 9.81
N ASP A 314 14.33 27.40 10.73
CA ASP A 314 14.47 26.91 12.11
C ASP A 314 13.94 25.47 12.20
N HIS A 315 14.73 24.64 12.86
CA HIS A 315 14.45 23.22 12.97
C HIS A 315 14.23 22.82 14.41
N PHE A 316 13.31 21.88 14.61
CA PHE A 316 12.90 21.41 15.93
C PHE A 316 12.92 19.88 16.00
N ASP A 317 13.18 19.37 17.22
CA ASP A 317 12.96 17.98 17.57
C ASP A 317 11.68 17.88 18.37
N ILE A 318 10.79 16.97 17.97
CA ILE A 318 9.50 16.75 18.61
C ILE A 318 9.34 15.27 18.91
N ILE A 319 9.04 14.97 20.17
CA ILE A 319 8.61 13.65 20.61
C ILE A 319 7.24 13.82 21.23
N ALA A 320 6.21 13.24 20.62
CA ALA A 320 4.86 13.32 21.13
C ALA A 320 4.20 11.95 21.12
N LYS A 321 3.29 11.70 22.08
CA LYS A 321 2.60 10.43 22.24
C LYS A 321 1.14 10.66 22.56
N ALA A 322 0.25 10.01 21.79
CA ALA A 322 -1.16 9.95 22.08
C ALA A 322 -1.44 8.99 23.27
N SER A 323 -2.57 9.14 23.92
CA SER A 323 -3.02 8.27 25.01
C SER A 323 -3.27 6.83 24.56
N ARG A 324 -3.48 6.60 23.26
CA ARG A 324 -3.67 5.29 22.62
C ARG A 324 -3.15 5.30 21.17
N ALA A 325 -3.13 4.15 20.55
CA ALA A 325 -2.98 4.06 19.11
C ALA A 325 -4.15 4.76 18.41
N VAL A 326 -3.86 5.53 17.37
CA VAL A 326 -4.85 6.32 16.62
C VAL A 326 -4.54 6.30 15.12
N PRO A 327 -5.55 6.46 14.26
CA PRO A 327 -5.34 6.65 12.82
C PRO A 327 -4.53 7.91 12.52
N ILE A 328 -3.91 7.94 11.34
CA ILE A 328 -3.05 9.06 10.91
C ILE A 328 -3.80 10.40 10.89
N ASP A 329 -5.08 10.40 10.55
CA ASP A 329 -5.89 11.61 10.51
C ASP A 329 -6.10 12.22 11.90
N ALA A 330 -6.20 11.38 12.94
CA ALA A 330 -6.21 11.85 14.33
C ALA A 330 -4.85 12.45 14.73
N LEU A 331 -3.74 11.83 14.31
CA LEU A 331 -2.40 12.40 14.55
C LEU A 331 -2.22 13.76 13.90
N ARG A 332 -2.81 14.00 12.71
CA ARG A 332 -2.82 15.32 12.07
C ARG A 332 -3.54 16.36 12.93
N VAL A 333 -4.72 16.03 13.45
CA VAL A 333 -5.49 16.92 14.36
C VAL A 333 -4.71 17.20 15.63
N MET A 334 -4.09 16.18 16.23
CA MET A 334 -3.25 16.36 17.41
C MET A 334 -2.02 17.25 17.12
N LEU A 335 -1.42 17.13 15.94
CA LEU A 335 -0.29 17.96 15.53
C LEU A 335 -0.73 19.41 15.32
N GLN A 336 -1.91 19.66 14.73
CA GLN A 336 -2.49 21.01 14.65
C GLN A 336 -2.63 21.63 16.04
N LYS A 337 -3.16 20.87 17.00
CA LYS A 337 -3.29 21.31 18.39
C LYS A 337 -1.94 21.56 19.04
N LEU A 338 -0.95 20.70 18.84
CA LEU A 338 0.41 20.87 19.36
C LEU A 338 1.06 22.17 18.84
N LEU A 339 0.92 22.44 17.54
CA LEU A 339 1.45 23.67 16.93
C LEU A 339 0.74 24.92 17.48
N ALA A 340 -0.57 24.84 17.69
CA ALA A 340 -1.35 25.92 18.29
C ALA A 340 -0.90 26.18 19.74
N ASP A 341 -0.69 25.15 20.54
CA ASP A 341 -0.35 25.27 21.96
C ASP A 341 1.12 25.70 22.17
N ARG A 342 2.05 25.20 21.35
CA ARG A 342 3.49 25.42 21.55
C ARG A 342 4.02 26.66 20.83
N PHE A 343 3.49 26.95 19.65
CA PHE A 343 3.94 28.06 18.82
C PHE A 343 2.90 29.17 18.71
N GLU A 344 1.78 29.06 19.45
CA GLU A 344 0.64 29.97 19.34
C GLU A 344 0.15 30.13 17.89
N LEU A 345 0.23 29.02 17.13
CA LEU A 345 -0.16 29.03 15.73
C LEU A 345 -1.67 29.26 15.59
N ALA A 346 -2.01 30.37 14.98
CA ALA A 346 -3.37 30.70 14.55
C ALA A 346 -3.43 30.71 13.03
N VAL A 347 -4.39 29.99 12.46
CA VAL A 347 -4.58 29.89 11.03
C VAL A 347 -6.06 29.94 10.67
N HIS A 348 -6.35 30.42 9.46
CA HIS A 348 -7.64 30.22 8.83
C HIS A 348 -7.47 29.63 7.43
N LYS A 349 -8.58 29.09 6.87
CA LYS A 349 -8.62 28.57 5.52
C LYS A 349 -9.40 29.51 4.63
N GLU A 350 -8.85 29.82 3.48
CA GLU A 350 -9.54 30.58 2.44
C GLU A 350 -9.19 30.06 1.04
N GLU A 351 -9.93 30.48 0.03
CA GLU A 351 -9.58 30.18 -1.36
C GLU A 351 -8.74 31.31 -1.95
N GLN A 352 -7.53 30.97 -2.41
CA GLN A 352 -6.66 31.91 -3.13
C GLN A 352 -6.26 31.37 -4.50
N PRO A 353 -6.06 32.26 -5.50
CA PRO A 353 -5.55 31.88 -6.80
C PRO A 353 -4.05 31.59 -6.73
N ILE A 354 -3.69 30.33 -6.49
CA ILE A 354 -2.31 29.87 -6.49
C ILE A 354 -1.94 29.14 -7.80
N GLN A 355 -0.65 29.04 -8.08
CA GLN A 355 -0.14 28.27 -9.22
C GLN A 355 -0.19 26.79 -8.88
N VAL A 356 -0.88 26.02 -9.72
CA VAL A 356 -1.01 24.57 -9.63
C VAL A 356 -0.68 23.92 -10.97
N TYR A 357 -0.34 22.65 -10.96
CA TYR A 357 -0.36 21.83 -12.15
C TYR A 357 -1.80 21.42 -12.45
N VAL A 358 -2.18 21.44 -13.71
CA VAL A 358 -3.51 21.05 -14.18
C VAL A 358 -3.34 19.92 -15.18
N LEU A 359 -3.95 18.77 -14.90
CA LEU A 359 -4.00 17.64 -15.80
C LEU A 359 -5.18 17.81 -16.76
N THR A 360 -4.94 17.80 -18.06
CA THR A 360 -5.94 17.95 -19.12
C THR A 360 -5.82 16.85 -20.16
N GLN A 361 -6.85 16.69 -20.99
CA GLN A 361 -6.76 15.78 -22.13
C GLN A 361 -5.82 16.34 -23.20
N GLY A 362 -4.94 15.46 -23.71
CA GLY A 362 -4.15 15.75 -24.91
C GLY A 362 -4.94 15.47 -26.20
N LYS A 363 -4.24 15.46 -27.32
CA LYS A 363 -4.88 15.23 -28.64
C LYS A 363 -5.49 13.82 -28.78
N ARG A 364 -4.93 12.84 -28.10
CA ARG A 364 -5.37 11.43 -28.14
C ARG A 364 -5.12 10.78 -26.77
N VAL A 365 -6.18 10.59 -26.02
CA VAL A 365 -6.14 9.85 -24.75
C VAL A 365 -5.87 8.38 -25.05
N LYS A 366 -4.97 7.77 -24.25
CA LYS A 366 -4.50 6.38 -24.39
C LYS A 366 -4.81 5.56 -23.14
N LEU A 367 -5.90 5.88 -22.47
CA LEU A 367 -6.37 5.18 -21.28
C LEU A 367 -7.35 4.09 -21.67
N GLU A 368 -7.28 2.95 -20.98
CA GLU A 368 -8.21 1.85 -21.14
C GLU A 368 -9.22 1.88 -19.98
N GLU A 369 -10.51 2.01 -20.33
CA GLU A 369 -11.56 2.03 -19.31
C GLU A 369 -11.67 0.66 -18.63
N SER A 370 -11.71 0.66 -17.31
CA SER A 370 -11.76 -0.57 -16.52
C SER A 370 -13.20 -0.94 -16.18
N ALA A 371 -13.58 -2.17 -16.57
CA ALA A 371 -14.85 -2.78 -16.19
C ALA A 371 -14.68 -3.85 -15.07
N GLY A 372 -13.45 -4.04 -14.55
CA GLY A 372 -13.14 -5.08 -13.56
C GLY A 372 -13.68 -4.81 -12.16
N THR A 373 -13.47 -5.74 -11.25
CA THR A 373 -13.79 -5.65 -9.81
C THR A 373 -12.54 -5.61 -8.94
N GLU A 374 -11.34 -5.61 -9.57
CA GLU A 374 -10.07 -5.56 -8.84
C GLU A 374 -9.98 -4.30 -7.96
N ARG A 375 -9.10 -4.35 -6.97
CA ARG A 375 -8.83 -3.19 -6.12
C ARG A 375 -8.40 -1.98 -6.94
N ALA A 376 -9.02 -0.84 -6.68
CA ALA A 376 -8.58 0.43 -7.26
C ALA A 376 -7.27 0.89 -6.62
N GLY A 377 -6.39 1.49 -7.41
CA GLY A 377 -5.16 2.12 -6.93
C GLY A 377 -3.95 1.85 -7.81
N CYS A 378 -2.85 2.50 -7.45
CA CYS A 378 -1.59 2.42 -8.18
C CYS A 378 -0.51 1.72 -7.35
N SER A 379 0.24 0.83 -7.99
CA SER A 379 1.35 0.10 -7.37
C SER A 379 2.67 0.44 -8.07
N PRO A 380 3.70 0.87 -7.33
CA PRO A 380 5.00 1.19 -7.92
C PRO A 380 5.85 -0.09 -8.10
N ALA A 381 6.64 -0.08 -9.15
CA ALA A 381 7.72 -1.04 -9.38
C ALA A 381 8.94 -0.29 -9.94
N PHE A 382 10.13 -0.86 -9.78
CA PHE A 382 11.34 -0.33 -10.39
C PHE A 382 11.86 -1.33 -11.43
N ASP A 383 12.11 -0.84 -12.63
CA ASP A 383 12.73 -1.61 -13.71
C ASP A 383 13.75 -0.75 -14.46
N LYS A 384 14.97 -1.25 -14.58
CA LYS A 384 16.09 -0.59 -15.32
C LYS A 384 16.29 0.89 -14.97
N GLY A 385 16.24 1.21 -13.67
CA GLY A 385 16.42 2.58 -13.18
C GLY A 385 15.22 3.52 -13.38
N MET A 386 14.14 3.03 -13.99
CA MET A 386 12.87 3.74 -14.13
C MET A 386 11.90 3.32 -13.02
N LEU A 387 11.07 4.24 -12.59
CA LEU A 387 9.92 3.94 -11.77
C LEU A 387 8.74 3.67 -12.70
N MET A 388 8.10 2.54 -12.50
CA MET A 388 6.90 2.11 -13.21
C MET A 388 5.72 2.09 -12.23
N LEU A 389 4.66 2.82 -12.55
CA LEU A 389 3.44 2.89 -11.76
C LEU A 389 2.32 2.20 -12.53
N THR A 390 1.86 1.06 -12.04
CA THR A 390 0.71 0.34 -12.61
C THR A 390 -0.53 0.69 -11.84
N CYS A 391 -1.47 1.35 -12.50
CA CYS A 391 -2.74 1.78 -11.94
C CYS A 391 -3.86 0.88 -12.46
N LYS A 392 -4.71 0.40 -11.56
CA LYS A 392 -5.90 -0.39 -11.85
C LYS A 392 -7.13 0.35 -11.34
N ARG A 393 -8.20 0.39 -12.12
CA ARG A 393 -9.49 0.99 -11.75
C ARG A 393 -9.36 2.36 -11.07
N THR A 394 -8.39 3.14 -11.49
CA THR A 394 -8.06 4.42 -10.88
C THR A 394 -8.78 5.54 -11.64
N THR A 395 -9.52 6.36 -10.93
CA THR A 395 -10.09 7.61 -11.48
C THR A 395 -8.97 8.65 -11.66
N MET A 396 -9.19 9.64 -12.51
CA MET A 396 -8.20 10.71 -12.68
C MET A 396 -8.03 11.55 -11.41
N ALA A 397 -9.07 11.74 -10.65
CA ALA A 397 -9.02 12.39 -9.34
C ALA A 397 -8.13 11.63 -8.34
N GLU A 398 -8.23 10.29 -8.29
CA GLU A 398 -7.34 9.46 -7.48
C GLU A 398 -5.91 9.47 -8.00
N PHE A 399 -5.74 9.41 -9.32
CA PHE A 399 -4.42 9.45 -9.95
C PHE A 399 -3.65 10.73 -9.60
N VAL A 400 -4.28 11.91 -9.69
CA VAL A 400 -3.60 13.18 -9.36
C VAL A 400 -3.21 13.26 -7.87
N THR A 401 -3.96 12.62 -6.98
CA THR A 401 -3.62 12.52 -5.56
C THR A 401 -2.44 11.56 -5.34
N GLN A 402 -2.45 10.40 -5.98
CA GLN A 402 -1.46 9.34 -5.77
C GLN A 402 -0.13 9.64 -6.44
N ILE A 403 -0.10 10.30 -7.61
CA ILE A 403 1.14 10.54 -8.35
C ILE A 403 2.15 11.39 -7.56
N HIS A 404 1.68 12.27 -6.67
CA HIS A 404 2.53 13.03 -5.76
C HIS A 404 3.38 12.13 -4.85
N GLN A 405 2.84 11.01 -4.38
CA GLN A 405 3.56 10.08 -3.49
C GLN A 405 4.73 9.41 -4.22
N PHE A 406 4.57 9.14 -5.52
CA PHE A 406 5.56 8.40 -6.31
C PHE A 406 6.48 9.30 -7.13
N ALA A 407 6.03 10.47 -7.49
CA ALA A 407 6.76 11.43 -8.32
C ALA A 407 6.96 12.80 -7.64
N GLY A 408 6.92 12.85 -6.29
CA GLY A 408 7.02 14.09 -5.49
C GLY A 408 8.22 14.97 -5.83
N GLY A 409 9.33 14.39 -6.30
CA GLY A 409 10.46 15.19 -6.77
C GLY A 409 10.16 16.07 -8.00
N TYR A 410 9.12 15.75 -8.79
CA TYR A 410 8.70 16.51 -9.96
C TYR A 410 7.59 17.53 -9.65
N PHE A 411 6.75 17.24 -8.68
CA PHE A 411 5.60 18.07 -8.32
C PHE A 411 5.91 18.87 -7.05
N ASP A 412 6.27 20.12 -7.21
CA ASP A 412 6.42 21.11 -6.13
C ASP A 412 5.11 21.83 -5.79
N ARG A 413 4.03 21.49 -6.49
CA ARG A 413 2.70 22.09 -6.39
C ARG A 413 1.62 21.03 -6.54
N ALA A 414 0.41 21.34 -6.09
CA ALA A 414 -0.75 20.50 -6.29
C ALA A 414 -0.99 20.21 -7.78
N LEU A 415 -1.41 18.99 -8.09
CA LEU A 415 -1.91 18.60 -9.41
C LEU A 415 -3.42 18.49 -9.34
N VAL A 416 -4.12 19.20 -10.23
CA VAL A 416 -5.59 19.25 -10.28
C VAL A 416 -6.08 18.51 -11.51
N ASP A 417 -7.04 17.62 -11.33
CA ASP A 417 -7.72 16.97 -12.44
C ASP A 417 -8.69 17.95 -13.15
N ALA A 418 -8.44 18.22 -14.40
CA ALA A 418 -9.31 18.93 -15.32
C ALA A 418 -9.47 18.15 -16.64
N THR A 419 -9.32 16.82 -16.58
CA THR A 419 -9.46 15.97 -17.77
C THR A 419 -10.92 15.80 -18.20
N GLU A 420 -11.88 16.01 -17.28
CA GLU A 420 -13.29 15.70 -17.49
C GLU A 420 -13.58 14.23 -17.82
N LEU A 421 -12.59 13.35 -17.66
CA LEU A 421 -12.72 11.93 -17.87
C LEU A 421 -13.50 11.30 -16.71
N LYS A 422 -14.62 10.69 -17.03
CA LYS A 422 -15.47 9.98 -16.07
C LYS A 422 -15.15 8.49 -16.11
N GLY A 423 -15.24 7.83 -14.97
CA GLY A 423 -14.94 6.40 -14.86
C GLY A 423 -13.55 6.12 -14.29
N SER A 424 -13.19 4.86 -14.31
CA SER A 424 -11.90 4.37 -13.82
C SER A 424 -11.12 3.69 -14.94
N TYR A 425 -9.81 3.77 -14.88
CA TYR A 425 -8.91 3.38 -15.96
C TYR A 425 -7.84 2.42 -15.48
N ASN A 426 -7.42 1.53 -16.37
CA ASN A 426 -6.23 0.71 -16.22
C ASN A 426 -5.11 1.29 -17.09
N PHE A 427 -3.96 1.55 -16.52
CA PHE A 427 -2.80 2.06 -17.26
C PHE A 427 -1.49 1.79 -16.53
N THR A 428 -0.40 1.89 -17.26
CA THR A 428 0.95 1.86 -16.69
C THR A 428 1.68 3.13 -17.14
N LEU A 429 2.36 3.77 -16.20
CA LEU A 429 3.16 4.97 -16.43
C LEU A 429 4.60 4.71 -15.98
N SER A 430 5.58 4.96 -16.84
CA SER A 430 6.99 4.73 -16.53
C SER A 430 7.81 5.99 -16.77
N TRP A 431 8.61 6.38 -15.77
CA TRP A 431 9.47 7.57 -15.86
C TRP A 431 10.79 7.37 -15.10
N THR A 432 11.76 8.23 -15.37
CA THR A 432 13.03 8.27 -14.64
C THR A 432 12.87 9.13 -13.38
N PRO A 433 13.25 8.68 -12.18
CA PRO A 433 13.25 9.52 -10.99
C PRO A 433 14.05 10.82 -11.19
N LYS A 434 13.56 11.96 -10.71
CA LYS A 434 14.17 13.29 -10.94
C LYS A 434 15.66 13.34 -10.58
N ARG A 435 16.07 12.73 -9.49
CA ARG A 435 17.47 12.61 -9.07
C ARG A 435 18.39 11.96 -10.12
N ASN A 436 17.85 11.13 -11.00
CA ASN A 436 18.61 10.45 -12.06
C ASN A 436 18.60 11.24 -13.38
N VAL A 437 17.68 12.19 -13.54
CA VAL A 437 17.59 13.10 -14.72
C VAL A 437 18.52 14.31 -14.54
N GLU A 438 18.64 14.86 -13.34
CA GLU A 438 19.42 16.07 -13.02
C GLU A 438 20.94 15.81 -12.89
N GLY A 439 21.44 14.66 -13.34
CA GLY A 439 22.88 14.43 -13.48
C GLY A 439 23.59 13.92 -12.22
N GLY A 440 22.93 13.13 -11.43
CA GLY A 440 23.59 12.28 -10.44
C GLY A 440 24.40 11.21 -11.15
N ALA A 441 25.69 11.42 -11.36
CA ALA A 441 26.60 10.38 -11.83
C ALA A 441 26.50 9.17 -10.90
N PRO A 442 26.50 7.93 -11.44
CA PRO A 442 26.64 6.75 -10.61
C PRO A 442 27.97 6.85 -9.84
N PRO A 443 28.07 6.30 -8.62
CA PRO A 443 29.31 6.34 -7.86
C PRO A 443 30.44 5.76 -8.71
N ALA A 444 31.47 6.57 -8.93
CA ALA A 444 32.62 6.24 -9.74
C ALA A 444 33.36 5.06 -9.12
N SER A 445 33.28 3.90 -9.79
CA SER A 445 34.33 2.90 -9.73
C SER A 445 34.64 2.46 -11.15
N VAL A 446 35.91 2.71 -11.49
CA VAL A 446 36.62 2.37 -12.73
C VAL A 446 36.79 3.51 -13.75
N ALA A 447 37.99 4.03 -13.78
CA ALA A 447 38.46 4.96 -14.80
C ALA A 447 38.52 4.28 -16.18
N PRO A 448 38.02 4.88 -17.25
CA PRO A 448 38.29 4.41 -18.61
C PRO A 448 39.52 5.09 -19.19
N ALA A 449 40.29 4.29 -19.89
CA ALA A 449 41.39 4.71 -20.74
C ALA A 449 40.89 5.65 -21.87
N ALA A 450 41.73 6.62 -22.22
CA ALA A 450 41.47 7.64 -23.22
C ALA A 450 41.14 7.06 -24.62
N GLY A 451 39.93 7.34 -25.11
CA GLY A 451 39.46 7.15 -26.46
C GLY A 451 38.66 8.36 -26.93
N PRO A 452 38.49 8.60 -28.24
CA PRO A 452 37.97 9.84 -28.78
C PRO A 452 36.55 10.13 -28.29
N THR A 453 36.33 11.41 -27.97
CA THR A 453 35.07 11.98 -27.46
C THR A 453 33.83 11.45 -28.17
N PRO A 454 32.92 10.77 -27.45
CA PRO A 454 31.58 10.52 -27.97
C PRO A 454 30.79 11.85 -27.93
N VAL A 455 30.09 12.13 -29.04
CA VAL A 455 29.00 13.09 -29.09
C VAL A 455 28.10 12.87 -27.89
N ALA A 456 27.80 13.94 -27.14
CA ALA A 456 26.95 13.90 -25.95
C ALA A 456 25.70 13.08 -26.26
N ALA A 457 25.64 11.89 -25.72
CA ALA A 457 24.38 11.14 -25.64
C ALA A 457 23.42 11.96 -24.78
N ASP A 458 22.26 12.28 -25.35
CA ASP A 458 21.12 12.85 -24.70
C ASP A 458 20.98 12.16 -23.31
N PRO A 459 20.93 12.88 -22.18
CA PRO A 459 20.71 12.26 -20.88
C PRO A 459 19.29 11.69 -20.86
N GLY A 460 19.13 10.50 -21.41
CA GLY A 460 17.91 9.87 -21.85
C GLY A 460 17.04 9.35 -20.71
N GLY A 461 16.56 10.26 -19.85
CA GLY A 461 15.54 9.94 -18.88
C GLY A 461 14.22 10.61 -19.23
N LEU A 462 13.16 9.83 -19.37
CA LEU A 462 11.81 10.35 -19.56
C LEU A 462 11.30 10.99 -18.27
N THR A 463 10.99 12.28 -18.28
CA THR A 463 10.37 12.95 -17.13
C THR A 463 8.94 12.44 -16.91
N VAL A 464 8.38 12.61 -15.71
CA VAL A 464 6.99 12.24 -15.45
C VAL A 464 6.00 13.00 -16.32
N PHE A 465 6.28 14.27 -16.64
CA PHE A 465 5.43 15.10 -17.52
C PHE A 465 5.40 14.57 -18.95
N GLU A 466 6.56 14.22 -19.50
CA GLU A 466 6.66 13.60 -20.82
C GLU A 466 6.05 12.19 -20.84
N ALA A 467 6.19 11.43 -19.73
CA ALA A 467 5.56 10.12 -19.61
C ALA A 467 4.03 10.23 -19.65
N ILE A 468 3.46 11.18 -18.92
CA ILE A 468 2.02 11.45 -18.92
C ILE A 468 1.53 11.80 -20.34
N ASP A 469 2.23 12.67 -21.05
CA ASP A 469 1.84 13.03 -22.43
C ASP A 469 2.01 11.85 -23.40
N ARG A 470 3.18 11.22 -23.43
CA ARG A 470 3.49 10.18 -24.41
C ARG A 470 2.76 8.87 -24.17
N GLN A 471 2.60 8.46 -22.91
CA GLN A 471 2.05 7.14 -22.55
C GLN A 471 0.54 7.20 -22.32
N LEU A 472 0.03 8.25 -21.67
CA LEU A 472 -1.40 8.39 -21.36
C LEU A 472 -2.16 9.30 -22.32
N GLY A 473 -1.44 10.14 -23.07
CA GLY A 473 -2.05 11.14 -23.96
C GLY A 473 -2.76 12.25 -23.19
N LEU A 474 -2.27 12.54 -21.98
CA LEU A 474 -2.72 13.63 -21.13
C LEU A 474 -1.64 14.70 -21.05
N LYS A 475 -2.01 15.92 -20.66
CA LYS A 475 -1.08 17.05 -20.54
C LYS A 475 -1.10 17.62 -19.14
N VAL A 476 0.07 18.03 -18.68
CA VAL A 476 0.23 18.77 -17.43
C VAL A 476 0.69 20.18 -17.75
N GLU A 477 -0.08 21.18 -17.37
CA GLU A 477 0.20 22.59 -17.56
C GLU A 477 0.13 23.35 -16.26
N THR A 478 0.93 24.41 -16.10
CA THR A 478 0.84 25.28 -14.93
C THR A 478 -0.24 26.34 -15.15
N GLN A 479 -1.20 26.44 -14.23
CA GLN A 479 -2.26 27.44 -14.27
C GLN A 479 -2.50 28.04 -12.87
N LYS A 480 -3.03 29.27 -12.83
CA LYS A 480 -3.57 29.82 -11.57
C LYS A 480 -5.00 29.32 -11.39
N ARG A 481 -5.26 28.69 -10.25
CA ARG A 481 -6.58 28.18 -9.86
C ARG A 481 -6.92 28.60 -8.44
N PRO A 482 -8.19 28.90 -8.14
CA PRO A 482 -8.65 29.06 -6.77
C PRO A 482 -8.47 27.71 -6.05
N MET A 483 -7.67 27.70 -4.99
CA MET A 483 -7.36 26.52 -4.19
C MET A 483 -7.49 26.87 -2.72
N PRO A 484 -7.93 25.93 -1.88
CA PRO A 484 -7.91 26.12 -0.45
C PRO A 484 -6.46 26.27 0.04
N VAL A 485 -6.18 27.35 0.74
CA VAL A 485 -4.90 27.63 1.36
C VAL A 485 -5.04 27.75 2.87
N VAL A 486 -3.96 27.51 3.59
CA VAL A 486 -3.85 27.74 5.02
C VAL A 486 -3.08 29.05 5.21
N VAL A 487 -3.78 30.08 5.70
CA VAL A 487 -3.18 31.38 5.98
C VAL A 487 -2.76 31.45 7.43
N ILE A 488 -1.50 31.82 7.67
CA ILE A 488 -0.96 32.03 9.02
C ILE A 488 -1.35 33.44 9.48
N ASP A 489 -2.20 33.51 10.49
CA ASP A 489 -2.58 34.76 11.15
C ASP A 489 -1.54 35.18 12.20
N HIS A 490 -1.04 34.19 12.93
CA HIS A 490 -0.05 34.38 13.97
C HIS A 490 0.78 33.11 14.18
N ILE A 491 2.06 33.26 14.51
CA ILE A 491 2.93 32.19 14.98
C ILE A 491 4.14 32.76 15.72
N ASN A 492 4.50 32.17 16.85
CA ASN A 492 5.69 32.48 17.60
C ASN A 492 6.88 31.62 17.15
N GLN A 493 8.08 32.25 17.04
CA GLN A 493 9.32 31.55 16.67
C GLN A 493 9.83 30.62 17.78
N VAL A 494 9.65 31.02 19.03
CA VAL A 494 10.10 30.29 20.21
C VAL A 494 8.90 29.52 20.78
N PRO A 495 9.01 28.19 20.91
CA PRO A 495 7.91 27.41 21.51
C PRO A 495 7.79 27.75 23.01
N THR A 496 6.57 27.64 23.53
CA THR A 496 6.32 27.71 24.98
C THR A 496 6.99 26.52 25.67
N GLU A 497 7.30 26.66 26.97
CA GLU A 497 7.92 25.62 27.80
C GLU A 497 7.09 24.33 27.80
N ASN A 498 7.78 23.19 27.90
CA ASN A 498 7.17 21.83 27.87
C ASN A 498 6.36 21.55 29.15
#